data_d4de3a40e32f64724391e176b315556c
#
_entry.id   d4de3a40e32f64724391e176b315556c
#
_cell.length_a   1.000
_cell.length_b   1.000
_cell.length_c   1.000
_cell.angle_alpha   90.00
_cell.angle_beta   90.00
_cell.angle_gamma   90.00
#
_symmetry.space_group_name_H-M   'P 1'
#
loop_
_entity.id
_entity.type
_entity.pdbx_description
1 polymer ?
#
loop_
_entity_poly.entity_id
_entity_poly.type
_entity_poly.pdbx_seq_one_letter_code
_entity_poly.pdbx_strand_id
1 'polypeptide(L)'
;MKNSILKFIVLSIITTFAFSSCSDYLDKQPDDQLDLESVFENKKNMERWLAYVYRGLPEYYTYDGPDAIADELIPSVGWEAQGFKAIQYQKGNWTADNPGVITYWNTYPKYIRSAYLFIKHAHPLEAVPAEEVDFMKAECRFFIAYYNSMMAIAYGSVPIIREASESTSADDLMLKQEPFYNVIDWADQEMLE
;
A
#
# COMPACT_ATOMS: atom_id res chain seq x y z
N MET A 1 -4.79 66.93 23.46
CA MET A 1 -5.31 66.35 22.20
C MET A 1 -4.21 65.81 21.26
N LYS A 2 -3.14 66.57 21.00
CA LYS A 2 -2.06 66.17 20.09
C LYS A 2 -1.37 64.85 20.47
N ASN A 3 -1.17 64.58 21.76
CA ASN A 3 -0.50 63.38 22.26
C ASN A 3 -1.40 62.13 22.25
N SER A 4 -2.73 62.28 22.28
CA SER A 4 -3.68 61.17 22.19
C SER A 4 -3.78 60.67 20.73
N ILE A 5 -3.77 61.58 19.76
CA ILE A 5 -3.79 61.26 18.33
C ILE A 5 -2.51 60.49 17.95
N LEU A 6 -1.36 60.92 18.43
CA LEU A 6 -0.09 60.24 18.19
C LEU A 6 -0.06 58.84 18.78
N LYS A 7 -0.64 58.60 19.97
CA LYS A 7 -0.76 57.28 20.57
C LYS A 7 -1.68 56.35 19.78
N PHE A 8 -2.79 56.87 19.23
CA PHE A 8 -3.68 56.10 18.38
C PHE A 8 -3.05 55.70 17.05
N ILE A 9 -2.27 56.60 16.43
CA ILE A 9 -1.55 56.30 15.19
C ILE A 9 -0.48 55.24 15.44
N VAL A 10 0.32 55.34 16.51
CA VAL A 10 1.33 54.33 16.87
C VAL A 10 0.68 52.96 17.16
N LEU A 11 -0.41 52.95 17.91
CA LEU A 11 -1.15 51.70 18.18
C LEU A 11 -1.71 51.07 16.93
N SER A 12 -2.23 51.87 15.98
CA SER A 12 -2.75 51.38 14.68
C SER A 12 -1.64 50.77 13.81
N ILE A 13 -0.44 51.39 13.80
CA ILE A 13 0.73 50.86 13.06
C ILE A 13 1.20 49.54 13.65
N ILE A 14 1.24 49.41 14.99
CA ILE A 14 1.66 48.19 15.67
C ILE A 14 0.65 47.02 15.40
N THR A 15 -0.64 47.32 15.39
CA THR A 15 -1.66 46.31 15.06
C THR A 15 -1.59 45.84 13.59
N THR A 16 -1.27 46.72 12.63
CA THR A 16 -1.13 46.33 11.23
C THR A 16 0.08 45.41 11.00
N PHE A 17 1.19 45.60 11.74
CA PHE A 17 2.36 44.71 11.67
C PHE A 17 2.14 43.36 12.35
N ALA A 18 1.23 43.26 13.32
CA ALA A 18 0.94 42.01 14.00
C ALA A 18 0.12 41.02 13.14
N PHE A 19 -0.53 41.46 12.07
CA PHE A 19 -1.30 40.62 11.16
C PHE A 19 -0.52 40.13 9.93
N SER A 20 0.73 40.57 9.73
CA SER A 20 1.63 39.95 8.74
C SER A 20 2.27 38.68 9.32
N SER A 21 1.43 37.78 9.86
CA SER A 21 1.86 36.50 10.35
C SER A 21 2.22 35.59 9.18
N CYS A 22 3.39 35.02 9.23
CA CYS A 22 4.02 34.10 8.30
C CYS A 22 3.07 33.03 7.74
N SER A 23 2.55 33.23 6.53
CA SER A 23 1.88 32.18 5.76
C SER A 23 2.87 31.08 5.32
N ASP A 24 4.10 31.46 5.03
CA ASP A 24 5.15 30.55 4.56
C ASP A 24 5.61 29.49 5.59
N TYR A 25 5.28 29.68 6.88
CA TYR A 25 5.66 28.69 7.90
C TYR A 25 4.74 27.48 7.94
N LEU A 26 3.48 27.64 7.51
CA LEU A 26 2.49 26.56 7.46
C LEU A 26 2.51 25.80 6.14
N ASP A 27 3.07 26.38 5.08
CA ASP A 27 3.22 25.76 3.76
C ASP A 27 4.53 24.96 3.59
N LYS A 28 5.39 24.92 4.61
CA LYS A 28 6.52 23.98 4.61
C LYS A 28 5.97 22.56 4.74
N GLN A 29 5.96 21.84 3.63
CA GLN A 29 5.91 20.37 3.71
C GLN A 29 7.01 19.91 4.69
N PRO A 30 6.70 18.98 5.61
CA PRO A 30 7.70 18.42 6.49
C PRO A 30 8.87 17.91 5.65
N ASP A 31 10.08 18.41 5.92
CA ASP A 31 11.33 18.05 5.23
C ASP A 31 11.62 16.52 5.29
N ASP A 32 10.88 15.80 6.12
CA ASP A 32 11.01 14.35 6.35
C ASP A 32 10.05 13.49 5.48
N GLN A 33 9.12 14.08 4.74
CA GLN A 33 8.25 13.34 3.82
C GLN A 33 8.83 13.45 2.42
N LEU A 34 9.48 12.37 1.97
CA LEU A 34 9.82 12.20 0.56
C LEU A 34 8.53 12.30 -0.26
N ASP A 35 8.43 13.32 -1.09
CA ASP A 35 7.37 13.41 -2.08
C ASP A 35 7.45 12.18 -2.99
N LEU A 36 6.29 11.68 -3.43
CA LEU A 36 6.21 10.50 -4.27
C LEU A 36 7.08 10.62 -5.53
N GLU A 37 7.16 11.81 -6.12
CA GLU A 37 8.02 12.08 -7.28
C GLU A 37 9.50 11.92 -6.92
N SER A 38 9.95 12.48 -5.81
CA SER A 38 11.36 12.40 -5.37
C SER A 38 11.83 10.98 -5.05
N VAL A 39 10.91 10.08 -4.71
CA VAL A 39 11.23 8.65 -4.53
C VAL A 39 11.71 8.04 -5.84
N PHE A 40 11.07 8.38 -6.96
CA PHE A 40 11.36 7.79 -8.27
C PHE A 40 12.50 8.49 -9.04
N GLU A 41 13.08 9.56 -8.48
CA GLU A 41 14.30 10.19 -8.99
C GLU A 41 15.61 9.50 -8.53
N ASN A 42 15.49 8.45 -7.69
CA ASN A 42 16.65 7.77 -7.11
C ASN A 42 16.54 6.24 -7.27
N LYS A 43 17.54 5.62 -7.93
CA LYS A 43 17.61 4.17 -8.15
C LYS A 43 17.35 3.35 -6.88
N LYS A 44 18.06 3.67 -5.79
CA LYS A 44 17.94 2.94 -4.53
C LYS A 44 16.53 3.01 -3.92
N ASN A 45 15.84 4.13 -4.10
CA ASN A 45 14.48 4.27 -3.63
C ASN A 45 13.49 3.51 -4.51
N MET A 46 13.70 3.49 -5.85
CA MET A 46 12.94 2.64 -6.77
C MET A 46 13.07 1.16 -6.40
N GLU A 47 14.30 0.68 -6.20
CA GLU A 47 14.58 -0.69 -5.78
C GLU A 47 13.93 -1.04 -4.43
N ARG A 48 13.95 -0.11 -3.46
CA ARG A 48 13.26 -0.29 -2.17
C ARG A 48 11.75 -0.35 -2.31
N TRP A 49 11.19 0.48 -3.20
CA TRP A 49 9.76 0.44 -3.48
C TRP A 49 9.35 -0.88 -4.11
N LEU A 50 10.09 -1.33 -5.11
CA LEU A 50 9.89 -2.64 -5.73
C LEU A 50 10.01 -3.77 -4.69
N ALA A 51 11.03 -3.74 -3.85
CA ALA A 51 11.22 -4.70 -2.77
C ALA A 51 10.02 -4.70 -1.78
N TYR A 52 9.36 -3.55 -1.58
CA TYR A 52 8.12 -3.52 -0.79
C TYR A 52 6.98 -4.27 -1.47
N VAL A 53 6.87 -4.20 -2.80
CA VAL A 53 5.87 -4.99 -3.56
C VAL A 53 6.12 -6.49 -3.37
N TYR A 54 7.38 -6.94 -3.41
CA TYR A 54 7.77 -8.33 -3.16
C TYR A 54 7.42 -8.85 -1.77
N ARG A 55 7.31 -7.99 -0.75
CA ARG A 55 6.97 -8.40 0.63
C ARG A 55 5.59 -9.04 0.77
N GLY A 56 4.72 -8.90 -0.22
CA GLY A 56 3.43 -9.57 -0.23
C GLY A 56 3.51 -11.06 -0.55
N LEU A 57 4.66 -11.57 -0.99
CA LEU A 57 4.83 -13.01 -1.22
C LEU A 57 4.68 -13.78 0.08
N PRO A 58 3.93 -14.89 0.10
CA PRO A 58 3.76 -15.70 1.30
C PRO A 58 5.08 -16.38 1.67
N GLU A 59 5.36 -16.38 2.96
CA GLU A 59 6.48 -17.15 3.52
C GLU A 59 6.02 -18.59 3.77
N TYR A 60 6.31 -19.49 2.84
CA TYR A 60 5.86 -20.89 2.91
C TYR A 60 6.50 -21.70 4.03
N TYR A 61 7.67 -21.31 4.53
CA TYR A 61 8.45 -22.04 5.53
C TYR A 61 8.30 -21.51 6.96
N THR A 62 7.23 -20.76 7.22
CA THR A 62 6.93 -20.32 8.59
C THR A 62 6.00 -21.30 9.30
N TYR A 63 6.02 -21.30 10.63
CA TYR A 63 5.12 -22.11 11.44
C TYR A 63 3.64 -21.83 11.24
N ASP A 64 3.32 -20.70 10.61
CA ASP A 64 1.97 -20.27 10.21
C ASP A 64 1.79 -20.32 8.67
N GLY A 65 2.65 -21.03 7.95
CA GLY A 65 2.57 -21.20 6.51
C GLY A 65 1.44 -22.13 6.06
N PRO A 66 1.18 -22.22 4.75
CA PRO A 66 0.14 -23.09 4.19
C PRO A 66 0.25 -24.55 4.64
N ASP A 67 1.45 -25.08 4.76
CA ASP A 67 1.69 -26.48 5.18
C ASP A 67 1.22 -26.73 6.62
N ALA A 68 1.28 -25.70 7.47
CA ALA A 68 0.84 -25.79 8.86
C ALA A 68 -0.69 -25.67 9.02
N ILE A 69 -1.42 -25.22 8.01
CA ILE A 69 -2.89 -25.17 8.02
C ILE A 69 -3.54 -26.37 7.35
N ALA A 70 -2.76 -27.16 6.58
CA ALA A 70 -3.19 -28.44 6.02
C ALA A 70 -3.08 -29.55 7.07
N ASP A 71 -3.53 -30.75 6.76
CA ASP A 71 -3.42 -31.92 7.61
C ASP A 71 -2.07 -32.66 7.51
N GLU A 72 -1.17 -32.12 6.70
CA GLU A 72 0.18 -32.64 6.47
C GLU A 72 1.13 -32.41 7.65
N LEU A 73 0.89 -31.34 8.42
CA LEU A 73 1.69 -30.97 9.57
C LEU A 73 0.81 -30.76 10.81
N ILE A 74 1.09 -31.50 11.88
CA ILE A 74 0.47 -31.31 13.19
C ILE A 74 1.45 -30.61 14.11
N PRO A 75 1.29 -29.30 14.39
CA PRO A 75 2.14 -28.60 15.34
C PRO A 75 1.99 -29.15 16.76
N SER A 76 3.03 -29.11 17.55
CA SER A 76 2.96 -29.55 18.96
C SER A 76 2.06 -28.62 19.78
N VAL A 77 1.37 -29.15 20.79
CA VAL A 77 0.46 -28.40 21.68
C VAL A 77 1.14 -27.18 22.33
N GLY A 78 2.45 -27.23 22.55
CA GLY A 78 3.21 -26.10 23.12
C GLY A 78 3.28 -24.88 22.22
N TRP A 79 3.08 -25.03 20.91
CA TRP A 79 3.12 -23.92 19.94
C TRP A 79 1.86 -23.06 19.98
N GLU A 80 0.71 -23.65 20.32
CA GLU A 80 -0.52 -22.86 20.50
C GLU A 80 -0.37 -21.81 21.61
N ALA A 81 0.31 -22.18 22.70
CA ALA A 81 0.61 -21.26 23.81
C ALA A 81 1.59 -20.13 23.41
N GLN A 82 2.36 -20.30 22.32
CA GLN A 82 3.25 -19.29 21.76
C GLN A 82 2.57 -18.39 20.71
N GLY A 83 1.27 -18.56 20.48
CA GLY A 83 0.48 -17.69 19.59
C GLY A 83 0.50 -18.09 18.12
N PHE A 84 0.97 -19.29 17.74
CA PHE A 84 0.91 -19.78 16.37
C PHE A 84 -0.54 -20.02 15.94
N LYS A 85 -0.96 -19.31 14.93
CA LYS A 85 -2.35 -19.26 14.46
C LYS A 85 -2.77 -20.48 13.64
N ALA A 86 -1.82 -21.21 13.05
CA ALA A 86 -2.11 -22.38 12.22
C ALA A 86 -2.94 -23.42 12.98
N ILE A 87 -2.66 -23.66 14.27
CA ILE A 87 -3.42 -24.59 15.10
C ILE A 87 -4.88 -24.15 15.25
N GLN A 88 -5.13 -22.85 15.40
CA GLN A 88 -6.49 -22.30 15.47
C GLN A 88 -7.23 -22.49 14.14
N TYR A 89 -6.50 -22.37 13.03
CA TYR A 89 -7.03 -22.58 11.70
C TYR A 89 -7.43 -24.05 11.49
N GLN A 90 -6.56 -25.00 11.85
CA GLN A 90 -6.84 -26.45 11.79
C GLN A 90 -8.04 -26.85 12.65
N LYS A 91 -8.23 -26.20 13.81
CA LYS A 91 -9.40 -26.43 14.68
C LYS A 91 -10.68 -25.78 14.19
N GLY A 92 -10.65 -25.03 13.09
CA GLY A 92 -11.79 -24.28 12.60
C GLY A 92 -12.14 -23.04 13.44
N ASN A 93 -11.27 -22.61 14.32
CA ASN A 93 -11.45 -21.44 15.20
C ASN A 93 -11.09 -20.13 14.51
N TRP A 94 -11.62 -19.92 13.31
CA TRP A 94 -11.41 -18.69 12.53
C TRP A 94 -12.74 -18.15 12.02
N THR A 95 -12.81 -16.86 11.82
CA THR A 95 -14.00 -16.14 11.35
C THR A 95 -13.58 -15.05 10.37
N ALA A 96 -14.55 -14.37 9.73
CA ALA A 96 -14.27 -13.22 8.87
C ALA A 96 -13.55 -12.09 9.61
N ASP A 97 -13.87 -11.89 10.90
CA ASP A 97 -13.23 -10.87 11.75
C ASP A 97 -11.88 -11.32 12.31
N ASN A 98 -11.67 -12.64 12.40
CA ASN A 98 -10.41 -13.24 12.84
C ASN A 98 -10.01 -14.36 11.87
N PRO A 99 -9.47 -14.02 10.68
CA PRO A 99 -9.22 -14.96 9.60
C PRO A 99 -8.01 -15.89 9.83
N GLY A 100 -7.43 -15.90 11.03
CA GLY A 100 -6.28 -16.72 11.35
C GLY A 100 -5.02 -16.31 10.56
N VAL A 101 -4.51 -17.20 9.72
CA VAL A 101 -3.29 -16.98 8.92
C VAL A 101 -3.56 -16.37 7.54
N ILE A 102 -4.80 -16.44 7.03
CA ILE A 102 -5.17 -15.90 5.71
C ILE A 102 -5.62 -14.45 5.87
N THR A 103 -4.69 -13.52 5.70
CA THR A 103 -4.92 -12.07 5.89
C THR A 103 -4.80 -11.26 4.60
N TYR A 104 -4.96 -11.91 3.44
CA TYR A 104 -4.74 -11.30 2.13
C TYR A 104 -5.63 -10.08 1.87
N TRP A 105 -6.88 -10.10 2.37
CA TRP A 105 -7.80 -8.96 2.26
C TRP A 105 -7.25 -7.66 2.83
N ASN A 106 -6.49 -7.73 3.93
CA ASN A 106 -5.93 -6.56 4.60
C ASN A 106 -4.56 -6.14 4.06
N THR A 107 -3.88 -7.02 3.32
CA THR A 107 -2.48 -6.85 2.92
C THR A 107 -2.31 -6.63 1.43
N TYR A 108 -2.90 -7.47 0.58
CA TYR A 108 -2.68 -7.45 -0.87
C TYR A 108 -3.15 -6.18 -1.57
N PRO A 109 -4.28 -5.54 -1.21
CA PRO A 109 -4.65 -4.26 -1.82
C PRO A 109 -3.58 -3.17 -1.69
N LYS A 110 -2.80 -3.19 -0.60
CA LYS A 110 -1.69 -2.25 -0.38
C LYS A 110 -0.53 -2.50 -1.33
N TYR A 111 -0.18 -3.76 -1.56
CA TYR A 111 0.89 -4.13 -2.50
C TYR A 111 0.48 -3.91 -3.94
N ILE A 112 -0.75 -4.23 -4.31
CA ILE A 112 -1.33 -3.94 -5.63
C ILE A 112 -1.29 -2.43 -5.89
N ARG A 113 -1.75 -1.61 -4.95
CA ARG A 113 -1.68 -0.15 -5.06
C ARG A 113 -0.24 0.34 -5.24
N SER A 114 0.71 -0.20 -4.46
CA SER A 114 2.13 0.16 -4.58
C SER A 114 2.71 -0.23 -5.93
N ALA A 115 2.32 -1.37 -6.49
CA ALA A 115 2.74 -1.81 -7.82
C ALA A 115 2.21 -0.87 -8.92
N TYR A 116 0.94 -0.46 -8.85
CA TYR A 116 0.39 0.52 -9.79
C TYR A 116 1.06 1.89 -9.68
N LEU A 117 1.36 2.35 -8.47
CA LEU A 117 2.10 3.61 -8.28
C LEU A 117 3.51 3.51 -8.87
N PHE A 118 4.18 2.36 -8.72
CA PHE A 118 5.47 2.13 -9.36
C PHE A 118 5.35 2.23 -10.88
N ILE A 119 4.40 1.53 -11.50
CA ILE A 119 4.18 1.57 -12.95
C ILE A 119 3.92 2.99 -13.44
N LYS A 120 3.14 3.77 -12.67
CA LYS A 120 2.76 5.15 -13.02
C LYS A 120 3.94 6.12 -12.94
N HIS A 121 4.77 6.03 -11.91
CA HIS A 121 5.78 7.04 -11.59
C HIS A 121 7.21 6.65 -11.97
N ALA A 122 7.54 5.35 -12.06
CA ALA A 122 8.88 4.93 -12.43
C ALA A 122 9.21 5.34 -13.88
N HIS A 123 10.36 5.97 -14.05
CA HIS A 123 10.86 6.46 -15.34
C HIS A 123 12.38 6.25 -15.44
N PRO A 124 12.95 6.25 -16.65
CA PRO A 124 14.39 6.10 -16.83
C PRO A 124 15.17 7.21 -16.14
N LEU A 125 16.29 6.85 -15.53
CA LEU A 125 17.26 7.76 -14.91
C LEU A 125 18.63 7.52 -15.57
N GLU A 126 19.58 8.42 -15.35
CA GLU A 126 20.96 8.20 -15.79
C GLU A 126 21.54 6.87 -15.25
N ALA A 127 21.18 6.52 -13.99
CA ALA A 127 21.61 5.29 -13.33
C ALA A 127 20.70 4.08 -13.57
N VAL A 128 19.56 4.23 -14.29
CA VAL A 128 18.54 3.19 -14.54
C VAL A 128 18.05 3.32 -15.98
N PRO A 129 18.59 2.53 -16.93
CA PRO A 129 18.15 2.53 -18.30
C PRO A 129 16.67 2.20 -18.48
N ALA A 130 16.08 2.59 -19.61
CA ALA A 130 14.66 2.31 -19.89
C ALA A 130 14.33 0.82 -19.84
N GLU A 131 15.19 -0.05 -20.36
CA GLU A 131 15.02 -1.50 -20.33
C GLU A 131 14.92 -2.04 -18.89
N GLU A 132 15.73 -1.52 -17.95
CA GLU A 132 15.68 -1.90 -16.53
C GLU A 132 14.36 -1.44 -15.89
N VAL A 133 13.89 -0.23 -16.21
CA VAL A 133 12.60 0.28 -15.74
C VAL A 133 11.45 -0.54 -16.29
N ASP A 134 11.47 -0.89 -17.57
CA ASP A 134 10.42 -1.71 -18.20
C ASP A 134 10.37 -3.10 -17.59
N PHE A 135 11.53 -3.69 -17.25
CA PHE A 135 11.60 -4.95 -16.53
C PHE A 135 10.98 -4.85 -15.14
N MET A 136 11.33 -3.83 -14.36
CA MET A 136 10.74 -3.59 -13.02
C MET A 136 9.21 -3.37 -13.10
N LYS A 137 8.71 -2.71 -14.16
CA LYS A 137 7.27 -2.55 -14.38
C LYS A 137 6.59 -3.86 -14.74
N ALA A 138 7.23 -4.73 -15.51
CA ALA A 138 6.73 -6.07 -15.81
C ALA A 138 6.62 -6.91 -14.53
N GLU A 139 7.61 -6.84 -13.63
CA GLU A 139 7.54 -7.48 -12.32
C GLU A 139 6.34 -6.97 -11.50
N CYS A 140 6.10 -5.65 -11.52
CA CYS A 140 4.92 -5.07 -10.86
C CYS A 140 3.60 -5.58 -11.44
N ARG A 141 3.48 -5.71 -12.77
CA ARG A 141 2.30 -6.30 -13.44
C ARG A 141 2.09 -7.75 -13.01
N PHE A 142 3.15 -8.54 -13.00
CA PHE A 142 3.08 -9.92 -12.48
C PHE A 142 2.51 -9.96 -11.06
N PHE A 143 3.00 -9.10 -10.15
CA PHE A 143 2.51 -9.07 -8.77
C PHE A 143 1.07 -8.59 -8.64
N ILE A 144 0.63 -7.64 -9.46
CA ILE A 144 -0.76 -7.21 -9.51
C ILE A 144 -1.67 -8.41 -9.85
N ALA A 145 -1.34 -9.16 -10.89
CA ALA A 145 -2.08 -10.35 -11.30
C ALA A 145 -2.03 -11.44 -10.23
N TYR A 146 -0.84 -11.71 -9.70
CA TYR A 146 -0.62 -12.71 -8.65
C TYR A 146 -1.44 -12.42 -7.39
N TYR A 147 -1.39 -11.19 -6.85
CA TYR A 147 -2.11 -10.84 -5.62
C TYR A 147 -3.64 -10.85 -5.80
N ASN A 148 -4.16 -10.41 -6.95
CA ASN A 148 -5.57 -10.55 -7.26
C ASN A 148 -6.00 -12.03 -7.34
N SER A 149 -5.19 -12.88 -7.97
CA SER A 149 -5.43 -14.34 -8.05
C SER A 149 -5.43 -14.99 -6.67
N MET A 150 -4.45 -14.65 -5.82
CA MET A 150 -4.38 -15.19 -4.46
C MET A 150 -5.58 -14.75 -3.60
N MET A 151 -6.08 -13.52 -3.79
CA MET A 151 -7.33 -13.08 -3.15
C MET A 151 -8.52 -13.93 -3.64
N ALA A 152 -8.62 -14.18 -4.94
CA ALA A 152 -9.68 -15.00 -5.49
C ALA A 152 -9.60 -16.46 -4.99
N ILE A 153 -8.41 -17.05 -4.92
CA ILE A 153 -8.20 -18.40 -4.38
C ILE A 153 -8.64 -18.49 -2.90
N ALA A 154 -8.34 -17.45 -2.10
CA ALA A 154 -8.64 -17.45 -0.68
C ALA A 154 -10.12 -17.15 -0.36
N TYR A 155 -10.77 -16.26 -1.14
CA TYR A 155 -12.08 -15.69 -0.80
C TYR A 155 -13.17 -15.95 -1.85
N GLY A 156 -12.83 -16.54 -2.99
CA GLY A 156 -13.77 -16.77 -4.10
C GLY A 156 -13.97 -15.51 -4.93
N SER A 157 -15.20 -14.98 -4.97
CA SER A 157 -15.51 -13.75 -5.70
C SER A 157 -14.93 -12.54 -4.98
N VAL A 158 -14.07 -11.78 -5.64
CA VAL A 158 -13.40 -10.57 -5.10
C VAL A 158 -13.42 -9.43 -6.12
N PRO A 159 -13.30 -8.19 -5.72
CA PRO A 159 -13.08 -7.10 -6.67
C PRO A 159 -11.70 -7.22 -7.30
N ILE A 160 -11.60 -6.94 -8.61
CA ILE A 160 -10.32 -6.78 -9.28
C ILE A 160 -9.85 -5.34 -9.09
N ILE A 161 -8.69 -5.17 -8.47
CA ILE A 161 -8.05 -3.87 -8.31
C ILE A 161 -7.23 -3.62 -9.57
N ARG A 162 -7.70 -2.70 -10.44
CA ARG A 162 -7.12 -2.40 -11.76
C ARG A 162 -6.30 -1.13 -11.80
N GLU A 163 -6.28 -0.37 -10.71
CA GLU A 163 -5.54 0.91 -10.64
C GLU A 163 -5.25 1.32 -9.20
N ALA A 164 -4.30 2.24 -9.02
CA ALA A 164 -4.11 2.91 -7.74
C ALA A 164 -5.14 4.03 -7.63
N SER A 165 -6.24 3.79 -6.92
CA SER A 165 -7.22 4.85 -6.66
C SER A 165 -6.56 6.01 -5.90
N GLU A 166 -6.73 7.22 -6.41
CA GLU A 166 -6.36 8.48 -5.76
C GLU A 166 -7.58 9.12 -5.07
N SER A 167 -8.77 8.55 -5.29
CA SER A 167 -10.00 9.05 -4.70
C SER A 167 -10.09 8.77 -3.22
N THR A 168 -10.59 9.74 -2.48
CA THR A 168 -10.99 9.63 -1.08
C THR A 168 -12.50 9.44 -0.92
N SER A 169 -13.25 9.44 -2.03
CA SER A 169 -14.68 9.21 -2.03
C SER A 169 -14.99 7.74 -1.75
N ALA A 170 -15.91 7.49 -0.82
CA ALA A 170 -16.33 6.13 -0.48
C ALA A 170 -16.97 5.40 -1.69
N ASP A 171 -17.67 6.13 -2.55
CA ASP A 171 -18.34 5.56 -3.73
C ASP A 171 -17.31 5.08 -4.77
N ASP A 172 -16.23 5.82 -4.98
CA ASP A 172 -15.15 5.44 -5.90
C ASP A 172 -14.29 4.28 -5.37
N LEU A 173 -14.32 4.07 -4.05
CA LEU A 173 -13.61 2.96 -3.38
C LEU A 173 -14.46 1.69 -3.31
N MET A 174 -15.75 1.75 -3.63
CA MET A 174 -16.68 0.62 -3.68
C MET A 174 -16.52 -0.18 -4.98
N LEU A 175 -15.50 -1.03 -5.03
CA LEU A 175 -15.29 -1.93 -6.15
C LEU A 175 -16.33 -3.06 -6.14
N LYS A 176 -16.89 -3.35 -7.32
CA LYS A 176 -17.82 -4.48 -7.49
C LYS A 176 -17.06 -5.80 -7.48
N GLN A 177 -17.61 -6.80 -6.79
CA GLN A 177 -17.08 -8.16 -6.83
C GLN A 177 -17.22 -8.76 -8.23
N GLU A 178 -16.18 -9.44 -8.66
CA GLU A 178 -16.13 -10.23 -9.88
C GLU A 178 -16.19 -11.72 -9.54
N PRO A 179 -16.83 -12.55 -10.36
CA PRO A 179 -16.79 -14.00 -10.21
C PRO A 179 -15.35 -14.53 -10.22
N PHE A 180 -15.10 -15.61 -9.48
CA PHE A 180 -13.76 -16.23 -9.38
C PHE A 180 -13.08 -16.42 -10.74
N TYR A 181 -13.77 -17.02 -11.70
CA TYR A 181 -13.20 -17.27 -13.02
C TYR A 181 -12.83 -16.01 -13.79
N ASN A 182 -13.62 -14.93 -13.65
CA ASN A 182 -13.29 -13.65 -14.27
C ASN A 182 -12.00 -13.05 -13.71
N VAL A 183 -11.77 -13.24 -12.41
CA VAL A 183 -10.52 -12.76 -11.77
C VAL A 183 -9.31 -13.53 -12.30
N ILE A 184 -9.44 -14.85 -12.41
CA ILE A 184 -8.36 -15.71 -12.90
C ILE A 184 -8.08 -15.46 -14.39
N ASP A 185 -9.11 -15.37 -15.22
CA ASP A 185 -8.97 -15.08 -16.65
C ASP A 185 -8.33 -13.71 -16.88
N TRP A 186 -8.73 -12.71 -16.10
CA TRP A 186 -8.11 -11.39 -16.14
C TRP A 186 -6.63 -11.43 -15.73
N ALA A 187 -6.32 -12.14 -14.65
CA ALA A 187 -4.94 -12.25 -14.16
C ALA A 187 -4.04 -13.00 -15.15
N ASP A 188 -4.55 -14.04 -15.83
CA ASP A 188 -3.82 -14.75 -16.88
C ASP A 188 -3.48 -13.82 -18.05
N GLN A 189 -4.43 -12.97 -18.45
CA GLN A 189 -4.19 -11.98 -19.51
C GLN A 189 -3.14 -10.94 -19.11
N GLU A 190 -3.19 -10.42 -17.87
CA GLU A 190 -2.18 -9.47 -17.36
C GLU A 190 -0.77 -10.05 -17.31
N MET A 191 -0.64 -11.37 -17.07
CA MET A 191 0.65 -12.05 -17.03
C MET A 191 1.26 -12.30 -18.43
N LEU A 192 0.45 -12.23 -19.50
CA LEU A 192 0.88 -12.45 -20.87
C LEU A 192 1.33 -11.15 -21.57
N GLU A 193 1.00 -9.98 -21.03
CA GLU A 193 1.40 -8.65 -21.52
C GLU A 193 2.75 -8.19 -20.94
#